data_fa90d5cf10cba731ae7b91d7e1401748
#
_entry.id   fa90d5cf10cba731ae7b91d7e1401748
#
_cell.length_a   1.000
_cell.length_b   1.000
_cell.length_c   1.000
_cell.angle_alpha   90.00
_cell.angle_beta   90.00
_cell.angle_gamma   90.00
#
_symmetry.space_group_name_H-M   'P 1'
#
loop_
_entity.id
_entity.type
_entity.pdbx_description
1 polymer ?
#
loop_
_entity_poly.entity_id
_entity_poly.type
_entity_poly.pdbx_seq_one_letter_code
_entity_poly.pdbx_strand_id
1 'polypeptide(L)'
;MNVNENEIIDLIPHYSESSEPFVISDGDGAVQLISENTSADEWRGYCRKLTDAGFAPVWERTAAGNLFAAYRKGDCAVTTYFTPFNSFARTVAEPAKNMSPADSVSNAEKLCTPLLTQIGRTFSTTGVFRGVAVNCGLMCYIIRLEDGRFIVIDGGLMIDAFADGIMNTLRAQAPDPENITVAAWIITHTHCDHTGGLIRFTEKYLGCNNVKIDELILNYPGEQDCRDWIEKNEYYLRQKSIGNYFAFNPAGKLTKVHSGEVRHIGGAELEFLPTQEDFRTPTRSWADTRNWNNTSVVFRVRLAGQSIMFLADAGTIQNENLVKMYGGYLKSDICQVAHHGGAGGTAEVYSAIDPDVALFTTSDEAFPLYLTDPHNAHLVNDLHLKETINAANRITEMDIPYTPGTSRVTDNES
;
A
#
# COMPACT_ATOMS: atom_id res chain seq x y z
N MET A 1 -19.75 -18.60 7.20
CA MET A 1 -20.41 -17.98 8.38
C MET A 1 -19.79 -16.59 8.52
N ASN A 2 -20.58 -15.55 8.69
CA ASN A 2 -20.01 -14.27 9.11
C ASN A 2 -19.73 -14.40 10.60
N VAL A 3 -18.47 -14.61 10.96
CA VAL A 3 -18.04 -14.59 12.35
C VAL A 3 -18.18 -13.15 12.81
N ASN A 4 -18.89 -12.93 13.91
CA ASN A 4 -19.08 -11.59 14.44
C ASN A 4 -17.86 -11.23 15.33
N GLU A 5 -17.60 -9.93 15.52
CA GLU A 5 -16.43 -9.43 16.27
C GLU A 5 -16.30 -9.98 17.68
N ASN A 6 -17.40 -10.13 18.41
CA ASN A 6 -17.39 -10.72 19.74
C ASN A 6 -16.96 -12.21 19.69
N GLU A 7 -17.40 -12.95 18.69
CA GLU A 7 -16.99 -14.34 18.49
C GLU A 7 -15.49 -14.45 18.17
N ILE A 8 -14.92 -13.48 17.45
CA ILE A 8 -13.47 -13.44 17.16
C ILE A 8 -12.68 -13.13 18.44
N ILE A 9 -13.11 -12.16 19.25
CA ILE A 9 -12.45 -11.81 20.51
C ILE A 9 -12.43 -13.02 21.46
N ASP A 10 -13.52 -13.77 21.54
CA ASP A 10 -13.63 -14.95 22.40
C ASP A 10 -12.73 -16.12 21.94
N LEU A 11 -12.28 -16.13 20.69
CA LEU A 11 -11.40 -17.17 20.16
C LEU A 11 -9.92 -16.97 20.51
N ILE A 12 -9.49 -15.70 20.71
CA ILE A 12 -8.10 -15.38 20.95
C ILE A 12 -7.79 -15.29 22.46
N PRO A 13 -6.62 -15.76 22.91
CA PRO A 13 -6.25 -15.66 24.31
C PRO A 13 -6.03 -14.20 24.72
N HIS A 14 -6.29 -13.89 26.00
CA HIS A 14 -5.94 -12.59 26.57
C HIS A 14 -4.44 -12.34 26.50
N TYR A 15 -4.05 -11.14 26.05
CA TYR A 15 -2.65 -10.75 25.97
C TYR A 15 -1.99 -10.79 27.36
N SER A 16 -2.60 -10.13 28.34
CA SER A 16 -2.16 -10.09 29.73
C SER A 16 -3.35 -10.29 30.66
N GLU A 17 -3.14 -10.88 31.83
CA GLU A 17 -4.14 -10.96 32.88
C GLU A 17 -4.21 -9.68 33.72
N SER A 18 -3.19 -8.82 33.62
CA SER A 18 -3.04 -7.62 34.44
C SER A 18 -3.49 -6.32 33.78
N SER A 19 -3.72 -6.33 32.46
CA SER A 19 -4.15 -5.14 31.72
C SER A 19 -5.07 -5.53 30.55
N GLU A 20 -6.20 -4.84 30.46
CA GLU A 20 -7.08 -4.97 29.30
C GLU A 20 -6.49 -4.21 28.10
N PRO A 21 -6.51 -4.78 26.89
CA PRO A 21 -6.09 -4.07 25.68
C PRO A 21 -7.10 -2.99 25.30
N PHE A 22 -6.64 -1.96 24.61
CA PHE A 22 -7.54 -1.05 23.93
C PHE A 22 -8.11 -1.75 22.68
N VAL A 23 -9.43 -1.80 22.56
CA VAL A 23 -10.14 -2.54 21.50
C VAL A 23 -10.65 -1.58 20.46
N ILE A 24 -10.39 -1.88 19.18
CA ILE A 24 -10.90 -1.18 18.01
C ILE A 24 -11.66 -2.20 17.18
N SER A 25 -12.95 -1.92 16.93
CA SER A 25 -13.78 -2.69 16.01
C SER A 25 -13.69 -2.09 14.60
N ASP A 26 -13.46 -2.93 13.60
CA ASP A 26 -13.39 -2.50 12.20
C ASP A 26 -14.75 -2.54 11.49
N GLY A 27 -15.79 -3.13 12.12
CA GLY A 27 -17.13 -3.29 11.53
C GLY A 27 -17.20 -4.31 10.36
N ASP A 28 -16.06 -4.95 10.02
CA ASP A 28 -15.94 -5.96 8.95
C ASP A 28 -15.78 -7.38 9.51
N GLY A 29 -16.02 -7.55 10.80
CA GLY A 29 -15.69 -8.76 11.53
C GLY A 29 -14.21 -8.86 11.86
N ALA A 30 -13.47 -7.76 11.81
CA ALA A 30 -12.09 -7.66 12.26
C ALA A 30 -12.00 -6.79 13.52
N VAL A 31 -11.08 -7.15 14.41
CA VAL A 31 -10.82 -6.47 15.68
C VAL A 31 -9.34 -6.22 15.82
N GLN A 32 -8.96 -4.99 16.17
CA GLN A 32 -7.61 -4.65 16.57
C GLN A 32 -7.53 -4.47 18.09
N LEU A 33 -6.57 -5.13 18.71
CA LEU A 33 -6.24 -5.00 20.12
C LEU A 33 -4.88 -4.32 20.25
N ILE A 34 -4.79 -3.32 21.14
CA ILE A 34 -3.53 -2.61 21.42
C ILE A 34 -3.22 -2.78 22.92
N SER A 35 -2.08 -3.41 23.19
CA SER A 35 -1.51 -3.54 24.53
C SER A 35 -0.34 -2.57 24.66
N GLU A 36 -0.44 -1.63 25.61
CA GLU A 36 0.58 -0.62 25.88
C GLU A 36 1.56 -1.07 26.96
N ASN A 37 2.71 -0.39 27.04
CA ASN A 37 3.73 -0.62 28.06
C ASN A 37 4.20 -2.09 28.14
N THR A 38 4.30 -2.74 27.00
CA THR A 38 4.70 -4.15 26.88
C THR A 38 6.14 -4.30 26.42
N SER A 39 6.63 -5.52 26.43
CA SER A 39 8.00 -5.89 26.04
C SER A 39 8.01 -6.99 24.98
N ALA A 40 9.16 -7.17 24.35
CA ALA A 40 9.37 -8.26 23.41
C ALA A 40 9.14 -9.65 24.01
N ASP A 41 9.48 -9.84 25.31
CA ASP A 41 9.30 -11.12 25.98
C ASP A 41 7.83 -11.40 26.32
N GLU A 42 7.07 -10.38 26.71
CA GLU A 42 5.61 -10.49 26.90
C GLU A 42 4.92 -10.80 25.57
N TRP A 43 5.30 -10.12 24.47
CA TRP A 43 4.77 -10.44 23.16
C TRP A 43 5.09 -11.88 22.73
N ARG A 44 6.32 -12.38 22.95
CA ARG A 44 6.65 -13.80 22.70
C ARG A 44 5.86 -14.73 23.59
N GLY A 45 5.56 -14.31 24.83
CA GLY A 45 4.65 -15.00 25.73
C GLY A 45 3.26 -15.14 25.13
N TYR A 46 2.75 -14.05 24.55
CA TYR A 46 1.45 -14.05 23.87
C TYR A 46 1.44 -14.94 22.63
N CYS A 47 2.50 -14.93 21.82
CA CYS A 47 2.64 -15.84 20.68
C CYS A 47 2.56 -17.32 21.10
N ARG A 48 3.15 -17.68 22.26
CA ARG A 48 3.00 -19.03 22.83
C ARG A 48 1.56 -19.32 23.24
N LYS A 49 0.87 -18.37 23.90
CA LYS A 49 -0.56 -18.53 24.24
C LYS A 49 -1.43 -18.78 23.00
N LEU A 50 -1.17 -18.09 21.87
CA LEU A 50 -1.86 -18.34 20.60
C LEU A 50 -1.63 -19.80 20.14
N THR A 51 -0.40 -20.28 20.19
CA THR A 51 -0.09 -21.68 19.82
C THR A 51 -0.76 -22.67 20.74
N ASP A 52 -0.74 -22.45 22.06
CA ASP A 52 -1.38 -23.30 23.07
C ASP A 52 -2.92 -23.30 22.90
N ALA A 53 -3.51 -22.20 22.44
CA ALA A 53 -4.92 -22.09 22.09
C ALA A 53 -5.27 -22.75 20.74
N GLY A 54 -4.29 -23.36 20.05
CA GLY A 54 -4.48 -24.12 18.82
C GLY A 54 -4.41 -23.30 17.54
N PHE A 55 -3.85 -22.08 17.59
CA PHE A 55 -3.51 -21.33 16.40
C PHE A 55 -2.21 -21.85 15.79
N ALA A 56 -2.25 -22.25 14.53
CA ALA A 56 -1.05 -22.65 13.79
C ALA A 56 -0.28 -21.42 13.30
N PRO A 57 1.05 -21.35 13.48
CA PRO A 57 1.85 -20.27 12.93
C PRO A 57 1.84 -20.31 11.40
N VAL A 58 1.74 -19.15 10.77
CA VAL A 58 1.78 -18.98 9.31
C VAL A 58 3.11 -18.39 8.89
N TRP A 59 3.52 -17.30 9.51
CA TRP A 59 4.84 -16.69 9.34
C TRP A 59 5.27 -15.94 10.61
N GLU A 60 6.58 -15.78 10.78
CA GLU A 60 7.20 -14.95 11.80
C GLU A 60 8.36 -14.18 11.19
N ARG A 61 8.58 -12.94 11.61
CA ARG A 61 9.60 -12.08 11.06
C ARG A 61 10.10 -11.05 12.07
N THR A 62 11.35 -10.64 11.89
CA THR A 62 11.95 -9.47 12.57
C THR A 62 12.44 -8.49 11.53
N ALA A 63 12.10 -7.21 11.67
CA ALA A 63 12.60 -6.13 10.82
C ALA A 63 12.85 -4.86 11.65
N ALA A 64 14.06 -4.29 11.56
CA ALA A 64 14.46 -3.09 12.31
C ALA A 64 14.18 -3.19 13.84
N GLY A 65 14.26 -4.39 14.43
CA GLY A 65 13.95 -4.61 15.85
C GLY A 65 12.47 -4.80 16.17
N ASN A 66 11.56 -4.53 15.22
CA ASN A 66 10.15 -4.88 15.37
C ASN A 66 9.97 -6.38 15.15
N LEU A 67 9.02 -6.97 15.88
CA LEU A 67 8.69 -8.39 15.85
C LEU A 67 7.28 -8.56 15.28
N PHE A 68 7.12 -9.45 14.32
CA PHE A 68 5.86 -9.69 13.62
C PHE A 68 5.58 -11.18 13.53
N ALA A 69 4.32 -11.58 13.65
CA ALA A 69 3.91 -12.97 13.43
C ALA A 69 2.44 -13.04 13.00
N ALA A 70 2.09 -14.06 12.24
CA ALA A 70 0.72 -14.39 11.91
C ALA A 70 0.38 -15.84 12.21
N TYR A 71 -0.86 -16.05 12.61
CA TYR A 71 -1.39 -17.32 13.05
C TYR A 71 -2.76 -17.57 12.41
N ARG A 72 -3.16 -18.84 12.33
CA ARG A 72 -4.49 -19.21 11.84
C ARG A 72 -5.08 -20.36 12.66
N LYS A 73 -6.39 -20.27 12.92
CA LYS A 73 -7.19 -21.34 13.50
C LYS A 73 -8.56 -21.37 12.82
N GLY A 74 -8.79 -22.37 11.97
CA GLY A 74 -10.03 -22.47 11.20
C GLY A 74 -10.25 -21.24 10.30
N ASP A 75 -11.35 -20.54 10.52
CA ASP A 75 -11.74 -19.33 9.78
C ASP A 75 -11.26 -18.03 10.45
N CYS A 76 -10.45 -18.11 11.51
CA CYS A 76 -9.86 -16.96 12.17
C CYS A 76 -8.37 -16.85 11.85
N ALA A 77 -7.93 -15.66 11.43
CA ALA A 77 -6.54 -15.26 11.28
C ALA A 77 -6.18 -14.26 12.37
N VAL A 78 -4.95 -14.31 12.84
CA VAL A 78 -4.40 -13.36 13.82
C VAL A 78 -3.05 -12.89 13.31
N THR A 79 -2.91 -11.60 13.08
CA THR A 79 -1.62 -10.93 12.87
C THR A 79 -1.27 -10.16 14.12
N THR A 80 -0.09 -10.37 14.68
CA THR A 80 0.37 -9.67 15.89
C THR A 80 1.78 -9.17 15.73
N TYR A 81 2.07 -7.99 16.29
CA TYR A 81 3.41 -7.42 16.23
C TYR A 81 3.73 -6.54 17.44
N PHE A 82 5.01 -6.45 17.75
CA PHE A 82 5.56 -5.60 18.81
C PHE A 82 6.48 -4.55 18.22
N THR A 83 6.29 -3.29 18.61
CA THR A 83 7.10 -2.15 18.19
C THR A 83 7.83 -1.53 19.37
N PRO A 84 9.20 -1.62 19.42
CA PRO A 84 9.98 -1.15 20.58
C PRO A 84 9.89 0.37 20.81
N PHE A 85 9.72 1.17 19.72
CA PHE A 85 9.77 2.63 19.84
C PHE A 85 8.67 3.22 20.74
N ASN A 86 7.53 2.54 20.85
CA ASN A 86 6.40 2.96 21.69
C ASN A 86 6.00 1.91 22.72
N SER A 87 6.68 0.76 22.75
CA SER A 87 6.37 -0.38 23.62
C SER A 87 4.93 -0.88 23.47
N PHE A 88 4.42 -0.92 22.23
CA PHE A 88 3.10 -1.44 21.91
C PHE A 88 3.17 -2.83 21.30
N ALA A 89 2.25 -3.70 21.75
CA ALA A 89 1.88 -4.88 20.99
C ALA A 89 0.51 -4.64 20.35
N ARG A 90 0.40 -4.94 19.06
CA ARG A 90 -0.85 -4.89 18.30
C ARG A 90 -1.22 -6.30 17.87
N THR A 91 -2.51 -6.59 17.94
CA THR A 91 -3.06 -7.86 17.48
C THR A 91 -4.31 -7.56 16.65
N VAL A 92 -4.30 -7.96 15.39
CA VAL A 92 -5.46 -7.91 14.50
C VAL A 92 -5.99 -9.31 14.36
N ALA A 93 -7.22 -9.54 14.76
CA ALA A 93 -7.95 -10.79 14.58
C ALA A 93 -9.08 -10.57 13.58
N GLU A 94 -9.15 -11.41 12.56
CA GLU A 94 -10.05 -11.22 11.41
C GLU A 94 -10.45 -12.53 10.75
N PRO A 95 -11.45 -12.53 9.84
CA PRO A 95 -11.78 -13.71 9.04
C PRO A 95 -10.62 -14.15 8.15
N ALA A 96 -10.17 -15.39 8.27
CA ALA A 96 -9.01 -15.95 7.57
C ALA A 96 -9.13 -15.95 6.03
N LYS A 97 -10.32 -15.72 5.47
CA LYS A 97 -10.55 -15.63 4.02
C LYS A 97 -9.76 -14.50 3.36
N ASN A 98 -9.45 -13.43 4.10
CA ASN A 98 -8.71 -12.26 3.62
C ASN A 98 -7.22 -12.35 3.93
N MET A 99 -6.79 -13.39 4.63
CA MET A 99 -5.37 -13.59 4.95
C MET A 99 -4.55 -13.84 3.68
N SER A 100 -3.35 -13.32 3.66
CA SER A 100 -2.37 -13.63 2.63
C SER A 100 -2.19 -15.14 2.46
N PRO A 101 -2.05 -15.65 1.22
CA PRO A 101 -1.68 -17.04 1.01
C PRO A 101 -0.32 -17.30 1.67
N ALA A 102 -0.08 -18.54 2.09
CA ALA A 102 1.25 -18.95 2.52
C ALA A 102 2.24 -18.59 1.41
N ASP A 103 3.28 -17.85 1.79
CA ASP A 103 4.26 -17.35 0.83
C ASP A 103 5.07 -18.51 0.25
N SER A 104 5.00 -18.67 -1.06
CA SER A 104 5.89 -19.57 -1.80
C SER A 104 6.82 -18.70 -2.64
N VAL A 105 8.10 -18.68 -2.27
CA VAL A 105 9.13 -18.13 -3.17
C VAL A 105 9.01 -18.90 -4.49
N SER A 106 8.35 -18.33 -5.48
CA SER A 106 8.28 -18.92 -6.81
C SER A 106 9.58 -18.61 -7.53
N ASN A 107 10.30 -19.65 -7.97
CA ASN A 107 11.29 -19.50 -9.04
C ASN A 107 10.51 -19.15 -10.31
N ALA A 108 10.16 -17.88 -10.49
CA ALA A 108 9.47 -17.42 -11.68
C ALA A 108 10.35 -17.66 -12.91
N GLU A 109 9.76 -18.18 -13.96
CA GLU A 109 10.44 -18.25 -15.26
C GLU A 109 10.77 -16.84 -15.72
N LYS A 110 12.02 -16.60 -16.11
CA LYS A 110 12.46 -15.26 -16.58
C LYS A 110 12.14 -15.11 -18.06
N LEU A 111 10.94 -14.62 -18.34
CA LEU A 111 10.46 -14.36 -19.69
C LEU A 111 10.72 -12.91 -20.15
N CYS A 112 10.76 -11.97 -19.22
CA CYS A 112 10.83 -10.54 -19.50
C CYS A 112 11.88 -9.84 -18.62
N THR A 113 12.42 -8.74 -19.12
CA THR A 113 13.08 -7.75 -18.26
C THR A 113 12.01 -7.07 -17.42
N PRO A 114 12.16 -6.99 -16.09
CA PRO A 114 11.23 -6.25 -15.25
C PRO A 114 11.16 -4.78 -15.67
N LEU A 115 9.99 -4.17 -15.55
CA LEU A 115 9.74 -2.81 -16.00
C LEU A 115 8.84 -2.09 -14.99
N LEU A 116 9.24 -0.92 -14.53
CA LEU A 116 8.37 0.00 -13.81
C LEU A 116 7.84 1.05 -14.77
N THR A 117 6.54 1.20 -14.84
CA THR A 117 5.87 2.22 -15.65
C THR A 117 5.11 3.17 -14.73
N GLN A 118 5.39 4.46 -14.83
CA GLN A 118 4.63 5.53 -14.20
C GLN A 118 3.65 6.10 -15.24
N ILE A 119 2.37 6.06 -14.95
CA ILE A 119 1.31 6.65 -15.80
C ILE A 119 0.90 7.97 -15.18
N GLY A 120 1.24 9.07 -15.84
CA GLY A 120 0.86 10.42 -15.45
C GLY A 120 -0.29 10.95 -16.30
N ARG A 121 -1.21 11.65 -15.63
CA ARG A 121 -2.22 12.48 -16.26
C ARG A 121 -2.62 13.59 -15.33
N THR A 122 -2.72 14.80 -15.85
CA THR A 122 -3.16 15.96 -15.08
C THR A 122 -4.58 16.34 -15.44
N PHE A 123 -5.32 16.79 -14.46
CA PHE A 123 -6.68 17.28 -14.63
C PHE A 123 -6.82 18.70 -14.10
N SER A 124 -7.71 19.45 -14.71
CA SER A 124 -8.05 20.83 -14.31
C SER A 124 -8.85 20.92 -13.00
N THR A 125 -8.92 19.86 -12.20
CA THR A 125 -9.44 19.96 -10.84
C THR A 125 -8.38 20.63 -9.97
N THR A 126 -8.63 21.87 -9.67
CA THR A 126 -7.71 22.72 -8.92
C THR A 126 -7.59 22.30 -7.47
N GLY A 127 -6.50 21.63 -7.12
CA GLY A 127 -6.00 21.67 -5.76
C GLY A 127 -5.44 23.07 -5.44
N VAL A 128 -5.28 23.38 -4.17
CA VAL A 128 -4.61 24.61 -3.74
C VAL A 128 -3.37 24.22 -2.94
N PHE A 129 -2.20 24.52 -3.47
CA PHE A 129 -0.95 24.36 -2.75
C PHE A 129 -0.36 25.72 -2.40
N ARG A 130 -0.18 26.01 -1.11
CA ARG A 130 0.33 27.30 -0.59
C ARG A 130 -0.39 28.54 -1.18
N GLY A 131 -1.71 28.43 -1.37
CA GLY A 131 -2.54 29.50 -1.90
C GLY A 131 -2.53 29.64 -3.43
N VAL A 132 -1.81 28.78 -4.14
CA VAL A 132 -1.77 28.73 -5.61
C VAL A 132 -2.64 27.58 -6.10
N ALA A 133 -3.51 27.81 -7.07
CA ALA A 133 -4.26 26.78 -7.73
C ALA A 133 -3.30 25.92 -8.58
N VAL A 134 -3.33 24.61 -8.37
CA VAL A 134 -2.49 23.64 -9.09
C VAL A 134 -3.35 22.53 -9.66
N ASN A 135 -2.96 22.00 -10.81
CA ASN A 135 -3.56 20.79 -11.33
C ASN A 135 -3.08 19.59 -10.51
N CYS A 136 -4.00 18.76 -10.03
CA CYS A 136 -3.63 17.60 -9.25
C CYS A 136 -3.00 16.53 -10.14
N GLY A 137 -1.91 15.95 -9.66
CA GLY A 137 -1.35 14.71 -10.17
C GLY A 137 -2.15 13.52 -9.66
N LEU A 138 -1.95 12.37 -10.26
CA LEU A 138 -2.72 11.17 -9.98
C LEU A 138 -1.79 9.97 -9.93
N MET A 139 -1.98 9.06 -8.98
CA MET A 139 -1.07 7.95 -8.77
C MET A 139 -1.51 6.71 -9.55
N CYS A 140 -0.66 6.25 -10.46
CA CYS A 140 -0.80 4.95 -11.11
C CYS A 140 0.58 4.44 -11.54
N TYR A 141 0.93 3.24 -11.06
CA TYR A 141 2.15 2.55 -11.47
C TYR A 141 1.82 1.13 -11.92
N ILE A 142 2.57 0.65 -12.90
CA ILE A 142 2.52 -0.73 -13.37
C ILE A 142 3.91 -1.32 -13.31
N ILE A 143 4.05 -2.48 -12.67
CA ILE A 143 5.28 -3.26 -12.66
C ILE A 143 5.04 -4.49 -13.53
N ARG A 144 5.76 -4.63 -14.65
CA ARG A 144 5.88 -5.90 -15.34
C ARG A 144 6.92 -6.75 -14.62
N LEU A 145 6.53 -7.95 -14.25
CA LEU A 145 7.35 -8.93 -13.53
C LEU A 145 8.26 -9.73 -14.47
N GLU A 146 9.23 -10.46 -13.92
CA GLU A 146 10.12 -11.33 -14.71
C GLU A 146 9.36 -12.43 -15.47
N ASP A 147 8.23 -12.88 -14.95
CA ASP A 147 7.37 -13.91 -15.58
C ASP A 147 6.32 -13.35 -16.56
N GLY A 148 6.38 -12.06 -16.86
CA GLY A 148 5.48 -11.39 -17.80
C GLY A 148 4.13 -10.99 -17.25
N ARG A 149 3.80 -11.35 -16.00
CA ARG A 149 2.62 -10.86 -15.28
C ARG A 149 2.85 -9.42 -14.78
N PHE A 150 1.80 -8.82 -14.25
CA PHE A 150 1.83 -7.43 -13.81
C PHE A 150 1.41 -7.27 -12.34
N ILE A 151 1.96 -6.25 -11.69
CA ILE A 151 1.41 -5.63 -10.49
C ILE A 151 0.97 -4.23 -10.88
N VAL A 152 -0.29 -3.87 -10.58
CA VAL A 152 -0.80 -2.50 -10.73
C VAL A 152 -0.91 -1.88 -9.35
N ILE A 153 -0.45 -0.66 -9.19
CA ILE A 153 -0.45 0.09 -7.92
C ILE A 153 -1.29 1.33 -8.13
N ASP A 154 -2.41 1.41 -7.40
CA ASP A 154 -3.44 2.42 -7.57
C ASP A 154 -3.98 2.49 -9.01
N GLY A 155 -4.55 3.59 -9.45
CA GLY A 155 -5.12 3.62 -10.80
C GLY A 155 -5.56 5.00 -11.29
N GLY A 156 -5.36 6.05 -10.48
CA GLY A 156 -5.85 7.38 -10.82
C GLY A 156 -7.38 7.52 -10.67
N LEU A 157 -7.96 8.48 -11.36
CA LEU A 157 -9.39 8.82 -11.26
C LEU A 157 -10.31 7.83 -11.98
N MET A 158 -11.59 7.84 -11.60
CA MET A 158 -12.65 7.01 -12.18
C MET A 158 -13.14 7.55 -13.54
N ILE A 159 -12.24 7.60 -14.53
CA ILE A 159 -12.50 8.06 -15.89
C ILE A 159 -11.90 7.12 -16.93
N ASP A 160 -12.46 7.15 -18.14
CA ASP A 160 -12.06 6.29 -19.26
C ASP A 160 -10.57 6.40 -19.59
N ALA A 161 -10.03 7.58 -19.55
CA ALA A 161 -8.64 7.84 -19.92
C ALA A 161 -7.62 7.07 -19.06
N PHE A 162 -7.90 6.87 -17.74
CA PHE A 162 -7.06 6.02 -16.90
C PHE A 162 -7.27 4.55 -17.17
N ALA A 163 -8.52 4.11 -17.28
CA ALA A 163 -8.82 2.73 -17.61
C ALA A 163 -8.17 2.31 -18.94
N ASP A 164 -8.25 3.18 -19.94
CA ASP A 164 -7.63 2.95 -21.27
C ASP A 164 -6.10 3.01 -21.20
N GLY A 165 -5.55 3.99 -20.49
CA GLY A 165 -4.10 4.11 -20.29
C GLY A 165 -3.51 2.86 -19.63
N ILE A 166 -4.16 2.34 -18.59
CA ILE A 166 -3.76 1.09 -17.93
C ILE A 166 -3.86 -0.08 -18.92
N MET A 167 -5.01 -0.26 -19.61
CA MET A 167 -5.20 -1.37 -20.55
C MET A 167 -4.19 -1.31 -21.71
N ASN A 168 -3.96 -0.14 -22.27
CA ASN A 168 -3.02 0.04 -23.38
C ASN A 168 -1.58 -0.26 -22.95
N THR A 169 -1.18 0.18 -21.75
CA THR A 169 0.13 -0.14 -21.18
C THR A 169 0.28 -1.65 -20.96
N LEU A 170 -0.71 -2.30 -20.36
CA LEU A 170 -0.70 -3.74 -20.14
C LEU A 170 -0.54 -4.50 -21.47
N ARG A 171 -1.33 -4.13 -22.51
CA ARG A 171 -1.25 -4.75 -23.84
C ARG A 171 0.09 -4.53 -24.52
N ALA A 172 0.62 -3.33 -24.46
CA ALA A 172 1.90 -2.99 -25.08
C ALA A 172 3.10 -3.72 -24.45
N GLN A 173 2.99 -4.03 -23.17
CA GLN A 173 4.09 -4.63 -22.39
C GLN A 173 3.93 -6.13 -22.17
N ALA A 174 2.74 -6.71 -22.41
CA ALA A 174 2.49 -8.14 -22.20
C ALA A 174 3.25 -8.98 -23.25
N PRO A 175 3.87 -10.10 -22.83
CA PRO A 175 4.41 -11.08 -23.78
C PRO A 175 3.34 -11.66 -24.70
N ASP A 176 2.12 -11.82 -24.19
CA ASP A 176 0.94 -12.23 -24.92
C ASP A 176 -0.23 -11.27 -24.61
N PRO A 177 -0.54 -10.34 -25.52
CA PRO A 177 -1.62 -9.37 -25.33
C PRO A 177 -3.03 -9.99 -25.27
N GLU A 178 -3.18 -11.25 -25.70
CA GLU A 178 -4.45 -11.97 -25.64
C GLU A 178 -4.65 -12.70 -24.29
N ASN A 179 -3.60 -12.80 -23.45
CA ASN A 179 -3.63 -13.47 -22.15
C ASN A 179 -2.90 -12.68 -21.07
N ILE A 180 -3.39 -11.49 -20.77
CA ILE A 180 -2.80 -10.60 -19.79
C ILE A 180 -3.19 -11.04 -18.38
N THR A 181 -2.21 -11.14 -17.48
CA THR A 181 -2.45 -11.41 -16.06
C THR A 181 -1.91 -10.28 -15.18
N VAL A 182 -2.83 -9.60 -14.50
CA VAL A 182 -2.49 -8.75 -13.35
C VAL A 182 -2.47 -9.66 -12.12
N ALA A 183 -1.27 -10.05 -11.69
CA ALA A 183 -1.09 -10.95 -10.56
C ALA A 183 -1.58 -10.34 -9.25
N ALA A 184 -1.40 -9.01 -9.10
CA ALA A 184 -1.94 -8.24 -7.99
C ALA A 184 -2.29 -6.82 -8.44
N TRP A 185 -3.44 -6.33 -7.98
CA TRP A 185 -3.75 -4.90 -7.99
C TRP A 185 -3.72 -4.41 -6.55
N ILE A 186 -2.80 -3.49 -6.24
CA ILE A 186 -2.59 -2.94 -4.91
C ILE A 186 -3.29 -1.58 -4.84
N ILE A 187 -4.21 -1.41 -3.91
CA ILE A 187 -4.79 -0.09 -3.62
C ILE A 187 -4.28 0.38 -2.27
N THR A 188 -3.60 1.51 -2.27
CA THR A 188 -2.94 2.05 -1.09
C THR A 188 -3.92 2.62 -0.06
N HIS A 189 -4.93 3.35 -0.51
CA HIS A 189 -6.00 3.91 0.32
C HIS A 189 -7.23 4.28 -0.52
N THR A 190 -8.31 4.75 0.10
CA THR A 190 -9.62 4.88 -0.54
C THR A 190 -9.86 6.16 -1.32
N HIS A 191 -8.94 7.10 -1.42
CA HIS A 191 -9.15 8.34 -2.19
C HIS A 191 -9.44 8.06 -3.67
N CYS A 192 -10.18 8.96 -4.30
CA CYS A 192 -10.71 8.77 -5.65
C CYS A 192 -9.62 8.76 -6.74
N ASP A 193 -8.51 9.43 -6.50
CA ASP A 193 -7.34 9.48 -7.39
C ASP A 193 -6.37 8.30 -7.20
N HIS A 194 -6.76 7.32 -6.39
CA HIS A 194 -6.09 6.03 -6.21
C HIS A 194 -7.00 4.86 -6.60
N THR A 195 -8.24 4.84 -6.09
CA THR A 195 -9.20 3.76 -6.36
C THR A 195 -9.92 3.88 -7.69
N GLY A 196 -10.02 5.10 -8.22
CA GLY A 196 -10.89 5.41 -9.36
C GLY A 196 -10.58 4.62 -10.61
N GLY A 197 -9.29 4.43 -10.91
CA GLY A 197 -8.86 3.66 -12.08
C GLY A 197 -9.24 2.19 -12.01
N LEU A 198 -9.10 1.53 -10.85
CA LEU A 198 -9.58 0.16 -10.65
C LEU A 198 -11.09 0.07 -10.89
N ILE A 199 -11.86 0.99 -10.29
CA ILE A 199 -13.31 1.01 -10.43
C ILE A 199 -13.69 1.15 -11.91
N ARG A 200 -13.10 2.12 -12.62
CA ARG A 200 -13.44 2.38 -14.02
C ARG A 200 -12.94 1.29 -14.95
N PHE A 201 -11.75 0.74 -14.71
CA PHE A 201 -11.20 -0.38 -15.46
C PHE A 201 -12.11 -1.60 -15.41
N THR A 202 -12.52 -1.99 -14.21
CA THR A 202 -13.37 -3.16 -14.00
C THR A 202 -14.80 -2.97 -14.56
N GLU A 203 -15.33 -1.73 -14.57
CA GLU A 203 -16.59 -1.42 -15.25
C GLU A 203 -16.47 -1.48 -16.77
N LYS A 204 -15.47 -0.80 -17.32
CA LYS A 204 -15.30 -0.64 -18.76
C LYS A 204 -14.95 -1.93 -19.47
N TYR A 205 -14.09 -2.73 -18.85
CA TYR A 205 -13.61 -4.00 -19.41
C TYR A 205 -14.31 -5.23 -18.84
N LEU A 206 -15.47 -5.06 -18.20
CA LEU A 206 -16.29 -6.16 -17.72
C LEU A 206 -16.63 -7.13 -18.86
N GLY A 207 -16.31 -8.41 -18.66
CA GLY A 207 -16.50 -9.45 -19.69
C GLY A 207 -15.39 -9.52 -20.75
N CYS A 208 -14.33 -8.73 -20.65
CA CYS A 208 -13.16 -8.86 -21.47
C CYS A 208 -12.39 -10.13 -21.09
N ASN A 209 -12.13 -11.01 -22.07
CA ASN A 209 -11.52 -12.33 -21.81
C ASN A 209 -10.00 -12.32 -21.90
N ASN A 210 -9.37 -11.23 -22.38
CA ASN A 210 -7.93 -11.16 -22.57
C ASN A 210 -7.17 -10.56 -21.40
N VAL A 211 -7.86 -10.18 -20.32
CA VAL A 211 -7.24 -9.68 -19.09
C VAL A 211 -7.91 -10.25 -17.86
N LYS A 212 -7.12 -10.68 -16.88
CA LYS A 212 -7.61 -11.09 -15.57
C LYS A 212 -6.82 -10.41 -14.46
N ILE A 213 -7.45 -10.21 -13.32
CA ILE A 213 -6.84 -9.69 -12.09
C ILE A 213 -6.94 -10.79 -11.05
N ASP A 214 -5.83 -11.44 -10.71
CA ASP A 214 -5.85 -12.60 -9.81
C ASP A 214 -6.15 -12.19 -8.36
N GLU A 215 -5.59 -11.06 -7.90
CA GLU A 215 -5.69 -10.63 -6.51
C GLU A 215 -5.85 -9.11 -6.39
N LEU A 216 -6.74 -8.69 -5.49
CA LEU A 216 -6.83 -7.32 -4.99
C LEU A 216 -6.19 -7.26 -3.61
N ILE A 217 -5.14 -6.45 -3.45
CA ILE A 217 -4.41 -6.26 -2.20
C ILE A 217 -4.72 -4.86 -1.65
N LEU A 218 -5.12 -4.79 -0.39
CA LEU A 218 -5.43 -3.53 0.28
C LEU A 218 -5.36 -3.69 1.81
N ASN A 219 -5.41 -2.58 2.54
CA ASN A 219 -5.78 -2.54 3.95
C ASN A 219 -6.56 -1.24 4.23
N TYR A 220 -7.85 -1.26 3.91
CA TYR A 220 -8.72 -0.13 4.19
C TYR A 220 -9.11 -0.07 5.67
N PRO A 221 -9.33 1.12 6.22
CA PRO A 221 -10.05 1.27 7.49
C PRO A 221 -11.39 0.56 7.46
N GLY A 222 -11.88 0.19 8.63
CA GLY A 222 -13.13 -0.52 8.80
C GLY A 222 -14.33 0.21 8.20
N GLU A 223 -15.40 -0.52 7.95
CA GLU A 223 -16.61 0.04 7.35
C GLU A 223 -17.19 1.19 8.19
N GLN A 224 -17.18 1.05 9.52
CA GLN A 224 -17.69 2.08 10.42
C GLN A 224 -16.84 3.36 10.38
N ASP A 225 -15.52 3.24 10.37
CA ASP A 225 -14.62 4.39 10.25
C ASP A 225 -14.87 5.16 8.94
N CYS A 226 -15.07 4.44 7.83
CA CYS A 226 -15.40 5.05 6.54
C CYS A 226 -16.78 5.72 6.52
N ARG A 227 -17.78 5.16 7.24
CA ARG A 227 -19.14 5.77 7.35
C ARG A 227 -19.13 7.04 8.20
N ASP A 228 -18.33 7.04 9.25
CA ASP A 228 -18.26 8.14 10.22
C ASP A 228 -17.39 9.29 9.71
N TRP A 229 -16.62 9.07 8.65
CA TRP A 229 -15.81 10.09 8.02
C TRP A 229 -16.68 11.18 7.38
N ILE A 230 -16.24 12.43 7.54
CA ILE A 230 -17.05 13.63 7.20
C ILE A 230 -17.43 13.65 5.71
N GLU A 231 -16.57 13.16 4.84
CA GLU A 231 -16.75 13.27 3.39
C GLU A 231 -17.63 12.16 2.79
N LYS A 232 -17.95 11.11 3.53
CA LYS A 232 -18.80 9.95 3.12
C LYS A 232 -18.43 9.30 1.78
N ASN A 233 -17.52 9.90 1.01
CA ASN A 233 -17.07 9.41 -0.28
C ASN A 233 -16.23 8.14 -0.12
N GLU A 234 -15.46 8.06 0.97
CA GLU A 234 -14.56 6.95 1.28
C GLU A 234 -15.32 5.63 1.46
N TYR A 235 -16.47 5.66 2.13
CA TYR A 235 -17.33 4.50 2.24
C TYR A 235 -17.81 4.01 0.87
N TYR A 236 -18.27 4.92 0.01
CA TYR A 236 -18.71 4.60 -1.35
C TYR A 236 -17.57 4.00 -2.18
N LEU A 237 -16.38 4.62 -2.18
CA LEU A 237 -15.22 4.17 -2.95
C LEU A 237 -14.71 2.81 -2.46
N ARG A 238 -14.70 2.59 -1.15
CA ARG A 238 -14.38 1.30 -0.53
C ARG A 238 -15.31 0.20 -1.03
N GLN A 239 -16.62 0.40 -0.92
CA GLN A 239 -17.62 -0.59 -1.35
C GLN A 239 -17.55 -0.82 -2.86
N LYS A 240 -17.43 0.25 -3.63
CA LYS A 240 -17.43 0.16 -5.09
C LYS A 240 -16.18 -0.52 -5.63
N SER A 241 -14.99 -0.21 -5.12
CA SER A 241 -13.75 -0.84 -5.58
C SER A 241 -13.75 -2.35 -5.33
N ILE A 242 -14.17 -2.80 -4.15
CA ILE A 242 -14.25 -4.22 -3.81
C ILE A 242 -15.36 -4.91 -4.62
N GLY A 243 -16.55 -4.31 -4.68
CA GLY A 243 -17.69 -4.87 -5.41
C GLY A 243 -17.44 -5.02 -6.91
N ASN A 244 -16.83 -4.01 -7.52
CA ASN A 244 -16.49 -4.03 -8.95
C ASN A 244 -15.39 -5.06 -9.25
N TYR A 245 -14.39 -5.19 -8.36
CA TYR A 245 -13.37 -6.22 -8.51
C TYR A 245 -13.97 -7.63 -8.54
N PHE A 246 -14.86 -7.97 -7.59
CA PHE A 246 -15.52 -9.27 -7.59
C PHE A 246 -16.55 -9.46 -8.71
N ALA A 247 -17.16 -8.38 -9.22
CA ALA A 247 -17.97 -8.46 -10.43
C ALA A 247 -17.13 -8.76 -11.68
N PHE A 248 -15.92 -8.20 -11.76
CA PHE A 248 -14.98 -8.43 -12.84
C PHE A 248 -14.34 -9.82 -12.76
N ASN A 249 -13.93 -10.26 -11.58
CA ASN A 249 -13.38 -11.59 -11.33
C ASN A 249 -14.02 -12.26 -10.11
N PRO A 250 -15.14 -13.00 -10.28
CA PRO A 250 -15.82 -13.67 -9.16
C PRO A 250 -14.97 -14.71 -8.43
N ALA A 251 -13.93 -15.27 -9.07
CA ALA A 251 -12.98 -16.19 -8.48
C ALA A 251 -11.72 -15.52 -7.92
N GLY A 252 -11.64 -14.18 -8.03
CA GLY A 252 -10.52 -13.39 -7.56
C GLY A 252 -10.36 -13.44 -6.05
N LYS A 253 -9.17 -13.12 -5.59
CA LYS A 253 -8.84 -13.07 -4.18
C LYS A 253 -8.74 -11.63 -3.69
N LEU A 254 -9.34 -11.33 -2.54
CA LEU A 254 -9.07 -10.12 -1.79
C LEU A 254 -8.16 -10.46 -0.62
N THR A 255 -7.02 -9.77 -0.54
CA THR A 255 -6.07 -9.92 0.57
C THR A 255 -5.97 -8.61 1.33
N LYS A 256 -6.18 -8.69 2.65
CA LYS A 256 -5.87 -7.61 3.58
C LYS A 256 -4.45 -7.85 4.10
N VAL A 257 -3.55 -6.92 3.79
CA VAL A 257 -2.14 -7.00 4.20
C VAL A 257 -1.91 -6.24 5.50
N HIS A 258 -0.95 -6.66 6.29
CA HIS A 258 -0.63 -6.08 7.58
C HIS A 258 0.84 -5.65 7.67
N SER A 259 1.13 -4.79 8.64
CA SER A 259 2.51 -4.33 8.90
C SER A 259 3.45 -5.50 9.17
N GLY A 260 4.61 -5.47 8.52
CA GLY A 260 5.64 -6.50 8.62
C GLY A 260 5.46 -7.70 7.68
N GLU A 261 4.36 -7.79 6.95
CA GLU A 261 4.11 -8.87 6.00
C GLU A 261 5.03 -8.77 4.78
N VAL A 262 5.47 -9.92 4.28
CA VAL A 262 6.24 -10.04 3.03
C VAL A 262 5.55 -11.00 2.09
N ARG A 263 5.48 -10.63 0.82
CA ARG A 263 4.89 -11.41 -0.26
C ARG A 263 5.84 -11.53 -1.44
N HIS A 264 5.88 -12.70 -2.06
CA HIS A 264 6.63 -12.92 -3.30
C HIS A 264 5.68 -13.17 -4.47
N ILE A 265 5.79 -12.36 -5.51
CA ILE A 265 4.96 -12.44 -6.71
C ILE A 265 5.85 -12.28 -7.94
N GLY A 266 6.02 -13.31 -8.77
CA GLY A 266 6.69 -13.23 -10.07
C GLY A 266 8.12 -12.67 -10.05
N GLY A 267 8.90 -13.01 -9.02
CA GLY A 267 10.27 -12.51 -8.82
C GLY A 267 10.35 -11.22 -7.99
N ALA A 268 9.25 -10.54 -7.75
CA ALA A 268 9.21 -9.39 -6.84
C ALA A 268 8.96 -9.83 -5.39
N GLU A 269 9.70 -9.23 -4.46
CA GLU A 269 9.41 -9.25 -3.02
C GLU A 269 8.69 -7.95 -2.66
N LEU A 270 7.48 -8.06 -2.11
CA LEU A 270 6.69 -6.94 -1.58
C LEU A 270 6.73 -6.98 -0.07
N GLU A 271 7.27 -5.95 0.55
CA GLU A 271 7.35 -5.79 2.00
C GLU A 271 6.41 -4.69 2.44
N PHE A 272 5.32 -5.07 3.11
CA PHE A 272 4.35 -4.13 3.66
C PHE A 272 4.88 -3.58 4.98
N LEU A 273 5.05 -2.26 5.02
CA LEU A 273 5.57 -1.51 6.15
C LEU A 273 4.37 -1.03 7.01
N PRO A 274 4.26 0.24 7.46
CA PRO A 274 3.07 0.63 8.19
C PRO A 274 1.82 0.59 7.31
N THR A 275 0.73 0.21 7.95
CA THR A 275 -0.63 0.25 7.41
C THR A 275 -1.50 1.19 8.25
N GLN A 276 -2.79 1.29 7.94
CA GLN A 276 -3.74 2.09 8.71
C GLN A 276 -3.80 1.71 10.21
N GLU A 277 -3.45 0.48 10.55
CA GLU A 277 -3.48 -0.03 11.92
C GLU A 277 -2.46 0.66 12.83
N ASP A 278 -1.32 1.09 12.27
CA ASP A 278 -0.25 1.76 13.02
C ASP A 278 -0.59 3.21 13.38
N PHE A 279 -1.58 3.78 12.70
CA PHE A 279 -2.02 5.13 12.94
C PHE A 279 -2.84 5.25 14.24
N ARG A 280 -3.77 4.32 14.47
CA ARG A 280 -4.66 4.35 15.63
C ARG A 280 -3.91 3.99 16.91
N THR A 281 -4.18 4.72 17.97
CA THR A 281 -3.69 4.45 19.32
C THR A 281 -4.82 4.71 20.32
N PRO A 282 -4.69 4.32 21.60
CA PRO A 282 -5.69 4.67 22.63
C PRO A 282 -5.98 6.16 22.75
N THR A 283 -5.01 7.00 22.32
CA THR A 283 -5.11 8.47 22.39
C THR A 283 -5.24 9.13 21.02
N ARG A 284 -5.36 8.37 19.93
CA ARG A 284 -5.48 8.89 18.57
C ARG A 284 -6.49 8.09 17.76
N SER A 285 -7.48 8.76 17.25
CA SER A 285 -8.47 8.24 16.29
C SER A 285 -8.37 8.94 14.94
N TRP A 286 -9.11 8.46 13.94
CA TRP A 286 -9.21 9.11 12.63
C TRP A 286 -9.77 10.54 12.74
N ALA A 287 -10.69 10.79 13.67
CA ALA A 287 -11.29 12.10 13.89
C ALA A 287 -10.27 13.16 14.33
N ASP A 288 -9.18 12.75 14.98
CA ASP A 288 -8.19 13.69 15.53
C ASP A 288 -7.33 14.35 14.45
N THR A 289 -7.13 13.69 13.30
CA THR A 289 -6.24 14.21 12.26
C THR A 289 -6.96 14.76 11.06
N ARG A 290 -8.19 14.31 10.79
CA ARG A 290 -8.96 14.63 9.59
C ARG A 290 -8.16 14.48 8.28
N ASN A 291 -7.17 13.60 8.29
CA ASN A 291 -6.29 13.34 7.15
C ASN A 291 -6.30 11.85 6.82
N TRP A 292 -7.14 11.48 5.88
CA TRP A 292 -7.34 10.10 5.43
C TRP A 292 -6.09 9.53 4.73
N ASN A 293 -5.18 10.37 4.27
CA ASN A 293 -3.90 9.93 3.69
C ASN A 293 -3.05 9.11 4.67
N ASN A 294 -3.23 9.31 5.98
CA ASN A 294 -2.57 8.47 6.99
C ASN A 294 -3.08 7.01 7.02
N THR A 295 -4.07 6.65 6.20
CA THR A 295 -4.51 5.27 6.01
C THR A 295 -3.70 4.52 4.95
N SER A 296 -2.80 5.21 4.26
CA SER A 296 -2.01 4.65 3.16
C SER A 296 -1.24 3.40 3.59
N VAL A 297 -1.33 2.35 2.78
CA VAL A 297 -0.43 1.20 2.86
C VAL A 297 0.91 1.61 2.26
N VAL A 298 1.93 1.70 3.10
CA VAL A 298 3.31 1.96 2.66
C VAL A 298 4.02 0.63 2.46
N PHE A 299 4.69 0.47 1.33
CA PHE A 299 5.38 -0.79 1.03
C PHE A 299 6.62 -0.57 0.18
N ARG A 300 7.52 -1.55 0.24
CA ARG A 300 8.73 -1.60 -0.58
C ARG A 300 8.67 -2.80 -1.51
N VAL A 301 8.99 -2.60 -2.78
CA VAL A 301 9.19 -3.66 -3.76
C VAL A 301 10.69 -3.88 -3.97
N ARG A 302 11.16 -5.13 -3.86
CA ARG A 302 12.49 -5.52 -4.32
C ARG A 302 12.34 -6.40 -5.56
N LEU A 303 12.97 -6.00 -6.65
CA LEU A 303 12.87 -6.68 -7.94
C LEU A 303 14.21 -6.55 -8.69
N ALA A 304 14.73 -7.67 -9.19
CA ALA A 304 15.97 -7.73 -9.95
C ALA A 304 17.16 -7.02 -9.25
N GLY A 305 17.23 -7.09 -7.93
CA GLY A 305 18.31 -6.52 -7.13
C GLY A 305 18.17 -5.03 -6.80
N GLN A 306 17.09 -4.38 -7.18
CA GLN A 306 16.79 -2.99 -6.88
C GLN A 306 15.55 -2.84 -6.01
N SER A 307 15.49 -1.80 -5.20
CA SER A 307 14.42 -1.52 -4.25
C SER A 307 13.65 -0.24 -4.59
N ILE A 308 12.33 -0.32 -4.54
CA ILE A 308 11.41 0.78 -4.84
C ILE A 308 10.50 0.99 -3.64
N MET A 309 10.55 2.17 -3.02
CA MET A 309 9.68 2.56 -1.91
C MET A 309 8.44 3.28 -2.44
N PHE A 310 7.27 2.78 -2.09
CA PHE A 310 5.99 3.44 -2.33
C PHE A 310 5.45 4.00 -1.02
N LEU A 311 5.49 5.32 -0.88
CA LEU A 311 4.95 6.04 0.28
C LEU A 311 3.45 6.29 0.12
N ALA A 312 2.91 6.11 -1.08
CA ALA A 312 1.54 6.49 -1.42
C ALA A 312 1.27 7.96 -1.05
N ASP A 313 0.15 8.23 -0.40
CA ASP A 313 -0.16 9.57 0.11
C ASP A 313 0.09 9.70 1.61
N ALA A 314 0.94 8.83 2.19
CA ALA A 314 1.21 8.83 3.61
C ALA A 314 1.41 10.24 4.16
N GLY A 315 0.55 10.63 5.11
CA GLY A 315 0.64 11.92 5.77
C GLY A 315 1.81 11.99 6.75
N THR A 316 2.05 13.16 7.30
CA THR A 316 3.18 13.41 8.23
C THR A 316 3.22 12.41 9.38
N ILE A 317 2.08 12.10 10.01
CA ILE A 317 2.03 11.17 11.15
C ILE A 317 2.42 9.75 10.72
N GLN A 318 1.94 9.29 9.56
CA GLN A 318 2.29 7.96 9.05
C GLN A 318 3.78 7.88 8.71
N ASN A 319 4.35 8.92 8.09
CA ASN A 319 5.77 8.99 7.79
C ASN A 319 6.65 9.07 9.05
N GLU A 320 6.22 9.81 10.10
CA GLU A 320 6.90 9.79 11.39
C GLU A 320 6.90 8.40 12.04
N ASN A 321 5.76 7.69 11.99
CA ASN A 321 5.68 6.32 12.50
C ASN A 321 6.61 5.40 11.70
N LEU A 322 6.63 5.52 10.37
CA LEU A 322 7.51 4.77 9.48
C LEU A 322 8.98 4.92 9.89
N VAL A 323 9.44 6.16 10.10
CA VAL A 323 10.81 6.44 10.54
C VAL A 323 11.09 5.86 11.94
N LYS A 324 10.17 6.03 12.90
CA LYS A 324 10.32 5.51 14.26
C LYS A 324 10.37 3.98 14.32
N MET A 325 9.60 3.32 13.45
CA MET A 325 9.58 1.84 13.36
C MET A 325 10.81 1.28 12.67
N TYR A 326 11.27 1.92 11.60
CA TYR A 326 12.22 1.27 10.69
C TYR A 326 13.56 2.01 10.53
N GLY A 327 13.62 3.34 10.73
CA GLY A 327 14.86 4.11 10.61
C GLY A 327 15.64 3.84 9.32
N GLY A 328 16.94 3.61 9.42
CA GLY A 328 17.81 3.33 8.27
C GLY A 328 17.51 2.03 7.52
N TYR A 329 16.64 1.15 8.05
CA TYR A 329 16.15 -0.02 7.33
C TYR A 329 15.33 0.36 6.08
N LEU A 330 14.83 1.60 6.01
CA LEU A 330 14.03 2.11 4.88
C LEU A 330 14.85 2.37 3.61
N LYS A 331 16.18 2.34 3.66
CA LYS A 331 17.05 2.59 2.49
C LYS A 331 16.49 1.89 1.24
N SER A 332 16.26 2.68 0.19
CA SER A 332 15.72 2.19 -1.09
C SER A 332 16.29 3.00 -2.25
N ASP A 333 16.44 2.37 -3.42
CA ASP A 333 17.08 3.00 -4.59
C ASP A 333 16.17 4.01 -5.28
N ILE A 334 14.87 3.71 -5.32
CA ILE A 334 13.84 4.54 -5.95
C ILE A 334 12.78 4.84 -4.89
N CYS A 335 12.26 6.08 -4.86
CA CYS A 335 11.18 6.49 -3.96
C CYS A 335 10.06 7.18 -4.72
N GLN A 336 8.84 6.67 -4.62
CA GLN A 336 7.65 7.44 -4.94
C GLN A 336 7.42 8.45 -3.81
N VAL A 337 7.45 9.73 -4.15
CA VAL A 337 7.34 10.85 -3.21
C VAL A 337 5.92 10.93 -2.65
N ALA A 338 5.80 11.03 -1.33
CA ALA A 338 4.51 11.01 -0.64
C ALA A 338 3.54 12.07 -1.20
N HIS A 339 2.26 11.69 -1.31
CA HIS A 339 1.14 12.57 -1.64
C HIS A 339 1.44 13.45 -2.88
N HIS A 340 1.87 12.80 -3.97
CA HIS A 340 2.19 13.42 -5.27
C HIS A 340 3.32 14.48 -5.22
N GLY A 341 3.96 14.66 -4.06
CA GLY A 341 4.87 15.74 -3.74
C GLY A 341 4.19 16.96 -3.10
N GLY A 342 2.87 16.94 -2.88
CA GLY A 342 2.10 18.06 -2.36
C GLY A 342 2.30 18.30 -0.86
N ALA A 343 2.11 17.29 -0.03
CA ALA A 343 2.25 17.37 1.43
C ALA A 343 2.38 15.95 2.01
N GLY A 344 2.86 15.82 3.26
CA GLY A 344 2.88 14.53 3.97
C GLY A 344 4.26 13.93 4.11
N GLY A 345 5.12 13.95 3.09
CA GLY A 345 6.51 13.55 3.22
C GLY A 345 7.26 14.42 4.24
N THR A 346 8.23 13.84 4.95
CA THR A 346 9.08 14.57 5.89
C THR A 346 10.56 14.45 5.50
N ALA A 347 11.38 15.42 5.90
CA ALA A 347 12.82 15.39 5.66
C ALA A 347 13.45 14.12 6.26
N GLU A 348 12.94 13.68 7.42
CA GLU A 348 13.41 12.48 8.13
C GLU A 348 13.10 11.20 7.34
N VAL A 349 11.91 11.08 6.73
CA VAL A 349 11.58 9.88 5.93
C VAL A 349 12.42 9.83 4.67
N TYR A 350 12.60 10.97 3.99
CA TYR A 350 13.45 11.02 2.80
C TYR A 350 14.92 10.74 3.13
N SER A 351 15.44 11.24 4.26
CA SER A 351 16.79 10.93 4.75
C SER A 351 16.94 9.44 5.10
N ALA A 352 15.92 8.82 5.67
CA ALA A 352 15.96 7.40 6.01
C ALA A 352 15.89 6.49 4.76
N ILE A 353 15.17 6.93 3.71
CA ILE A 353 15.11 6.23 2.43
C ILE A 353 16.37 6.51 1.59
N ASP A 354 16.87 7.75 1.58
CA ASP A 354 18.05 8.24 0.84
C ASP A 354 18.10 7.67 -0.60
N PRO A 355 17.11 7.99 -1.47
CA PRO A 355 16.98 7.38 -2.77
C PRO A 355 17.93 7.95 -3.81
N ASP A 356 18.27 7.16 -4.82
CA ASP A 356 18.94 7.64 -6.04
C ASP A 356 17.96 8.33 -7.00
N VAL A 357 16.69 7.90 -7.01
CA VAL A 357 15.65 8.42 -7.91
C VAL A 357 14.37 8.72 -7.14
N ALA A 358 13.79 9.90 -7.40
CA ALA A 358 12.52 10.32 -6.82
C ALA A 358 11.44 10.46 -7.91
N LEU A 359 10.29 9.80 -7.69
CA LEU A 359 9.16 9.77 -8.60
C LEU A 359 8.06 10.69 -8.09
N PHE A 360 7.75 11.76 -8.81
CA PHE A 360 6.65 12.67 -8.54
C PHE A 360 5.48 12.38 -9.47
N THR A 361 4.26 12.49 -8.96
CA THR A 361 3.03 12.26 -9.73
C THR A 361 2.20 13.54 -9.79
N THR A 362 2.77 14.61 -10.32
CA THR A 362 2.12 15.93 -10.36
C THR A 362 2.19 16.58 -11.74
N SER A 363 1.50 17.72 -11.93
CA SER A 363 1.59 18.48 -13.18
C SER A 363 2.92 19.21 -13.35
N ASP A 364 3.28 19.54 -14.59
CA ASP A 364 4.49 20.32 -14.86
C ASP A 364 4.41 21.72 -14.26
N GLU A 365 3.21 22.30 -14.13
CA GLU A 365 3.02 23.61 -13.50
C GLU A 365 3.18 23.53 -11.97
N ALA A 366 2.71 22.46 -11.34
CA ALA A 366 2.80 22.27 -9.90
C ALA A 366 4.19 21.80 -9.45
N PHE A 367 4.90 21.07 -10.27
CA PHE A 367 6.18 20.46 -9.92
C PHE A 367 7.22 21.46 -9.37
N PRO A 368 7.52 22.58 -10.05
CA PRO A 368 8.45 23.58 -9.50
C PRO A 368 7.99 24.17 -8.16
N LEU A 369 6.67 24.32 -7.97
CA LEU A 369 6.10 24.82 -6.73
C LEU A 369 6.25 23.79 -5.60
N TYR A 370 6.04 22.50 -5.88
CA TYR A 370 6.22 21.42 -4.90
C TYR A 370 7.67 21.31 -4.43
N LEU A 371 8.64 21.58 -5.31
CA LEU A 371 10.05 21.61 -4.93
C LEU A 371 10.40 22.76 -3.97
N THR A 372 9.52 23.75 -3.77
CA THR A 372 9.69 24.78 -2.73
C THR A 372 9.25 24.32 -1.34
N ASP A 373 8.60 23.18 -1.21
CA ASP A 373 8.31 22.58 0.08
C ASP A 373 9.62 22.22 0.78
N PRO A 374 9.84 22.56 2.06
CA PRO A 374 11.11 22.30 2.74
C PRO A 374 11.53 20.83 2.74
N HIS A 375 10.57 19.92 2.83
CA HIS A 375 10.85 18.48 2.84
C HIS A 375 11.25 17.95 1.46
N ASN A 376 10.57 18.41 0.41
CA ASN A 376 10.95 18.07 -0.97
C ASN A 376 12.26 18.78 -1.38
N ALA A 377 12.47 20.02 -0.94
CA ALA A 377 13.73 20.73 -1.15
C ALA A 377 14.90 19.98 -0.50
N HIS A 378 14.70 19.44 0.71
CA HIS A 378 15.69 18.60 1.37
C HIS A 378 15.98 17.33 0.54
N LEU A 379 14.96 16.61 0.06
CA LEU A 379 15.11 15.44 -0.79
C LEU A 379 15.97 15.75 -2.04
N VAL A 380 15.68 16.87 -2.71
CA VAL A 380 16.28 17.18 -4.03
C VAL A 380 17.64 17.83 -3.92
N ASN A 381 17.88 18.66 -2.88
CA ASN A 381 19.09 19.49 -2.79
C ASN A 381 20.12 18.97 -1.78
N ASP A 382 19.68 18.28 -0.72
CA ASP A 382 20.56 17.93 0.40
C ASP A 382 20.93 16.44 0.43
N LEU A 383 20.14 15.56 -0.24
CA LEU A 383 20.42 14.13 -0.35
C LEU A 383 21.19 13.78 -1.63
N HIS A 384 21.60 12.52 -1.75
CA HIS A 384 22.40 12.02 -2.89
C HIS A 384 21.57 11.71 -4.13
N LEU A 385 20.44 12.39 -4.31
CA LEU A 385 19.51 12.18 -5.41
C LEU A 385 20.20 12.39 -6.77
N LYS A 386 20.06 11.45 -7.68
CA LYS A 386 20.64 11.48 -9.02
C LYS A 386 19.63 11.96 -10.06
N GLU A 387 18.35 11.70 -9.84
CA GLU A 387 17.29 12.02 -10.79
C GLU A 387 15.94 12.27 -10.12
N THR A 388 15.20 13.23 -10.66
CA THR A 388 13.77 13.41 -10.37
C THR A 388 12.97 13.15 -11.64
N ILE A 389 11.93 12.32 -11.54
CA ILE A 389 11.00 12.02 -12.65
C ILE A 389 9.61 12.51 -12.24
N ASN A 390 9.04 13.42 -13.04
CA ASN A 390 7.68 13.88 -12.85
C ASN A 390 6.74 13.27 -13.89
N ALA A 391 5.64 12.67 -13.45
CA ALA A 391 4.68 12.02 -14.31
C ALA A 391 4.03 12.99 -15.30
N ALA A 392 3.52 14.12 -14.84
CA ALA A 392 2.76 15.09 -15.64
C ALA A 392 1.71 14.40 -16.54
N ASN A 393 1.74 14.66 -17.85
CA ASN A 393 0.91 13.98 -18.86
C ASN A 393 1.77 12.97 -19.67
N ARG A 394 2.53 12.11 -19.02
CA ARG A 394 3.47 11.22 -19.65
C ARG A 394 3.31 9.79 -19.16
N ILE A 395 3.71 8.85 -19.99
CA ILE A 395 4.00 7.48 -19.61
C ILE A 395 5.52 7.36 -19.56
N THR A 396 6.08 7.07 -18.39
CA THR A 396 7.51 6.92 -18.18
C THR A 396 7.84 5.49 -17.83
N GLU A 397 8.68 4.85 -18.63
CA GLU A 397 9.12 3.48 -18.49
C GLU A 397 10.57 3.39 -18.01
N MET A 398 10.81 2.55 -17.02
CA MET A 398 12.11 2.32 -16.38
C MET A 398 12.39 0.82 -16.32
N ASP A 399 13.36 0.33 -17.09
CA ASP A 399 13.81 -1.07 -16.95
C ASP A 399 14.41 -1.30 -15.56
N ILE A 400 14.07 -2.39 -14.88
CA ILE A 400 14.57 -2.71 -13.55
C ILE A 400 15.62 -3.83 -13.65
N PRO A 401 16.85 -3.63 -13.16
CA PRO A 401 17.33 -2.47 -12.40
C PRO A 401 17.48 -1.21 -13.26
N TYR A 402 16.94 -0.11 -12.74
CA TYR A 402 16.95 1.18 -13.42
C TYR A 402 18.28 1.92 -13.22
N THR A 403 18.81 2.48 -14.30
CA THR A 403 19.95 3.39 -14.28
C THR A 403 19.44 4.82 -14.48
N PRO A 404 19.73 5.77 -13.61
CA PRO A 404 19.30 7.16 -13.78
C PRO A 404 19.63 7.73 -15.16
N GLY A 405 18.67 8.43 -15.77
CA GLY A 405 18.77 9.01 -17.10
C GLY A 405 18.47 8.07 -18.27
N THR A 406 18.01 6.84 -18.04
CA THR A 406 17.71 5.87 -19.11
C THR A 406 16.20 5.60 -19.29
N SER A 407 15.35 6.39 -18.65
CA SER A 407 13.90 6.25 -18.80
C SER A 407 13.44 6.55 -20.22
N ARG A 408 12.40 5.85 -20.66
CA ARG A 408 11.71 6.11 -21.93
C ARG A 408 10.41 6.85 -21.60
N VAL A 409 10.22 7.99 -22.25
CA VAL A 409 9.07 8.86 -21.99
C VAL A 409 8.24 9.01 -23.27
N THR A 410 6.93 8.82 -23.14
CA THR A 410 5.95 9.07 -24.20
C THR A 410 4.85 9.97 -23.69
N ASP A 411 4.35 10.88 -24.53
CA ASP A 411 3.24 11.73 -24.16
C ASP A 411 1.96 10.91 -23.99
N ASN A 412 1.19 11.24 -22.97
CA ASN A 412 -0.10 10.60 -22.65
C ASN A 412 -1.24 11.54 -23.06
N GLU A 413 -1.36 11.77 -24.38
CA GLU A 413 -2.32 12.73 -24.96
C GLU A 413 -3.73 12.17 -25.19
N SER A 414 -3.96 10.89 -24.96
CA SER A 414 -5.24 10.21 -25.30
C SER A 414 -6.28 10.24 -24.19
#